data_5e3cb07bb1542c860953881509545da1
#
_entry.id   5e3cb07bb1542c860953881509545da1
#
_cell.length_a   1.000
_cell.length_b   1.000
_cell.length_c   1.000
_cell.angle_alpha   90.00
_cell.angle_beta   90.00
_cell.angle_gamma   90.00
#
_symmetry.space_group_name_H-M   'P 1'
#
loop_
_entity.id
_entity.type
_entity.pdbx_description
1 polymer ?
#
loop_
_entity_poly.entity_id
_entity_poly.type
_entity_poly.pdbx_seq_one_letter_code
_entity_poly.pdbx_strand_id
1 'polypeptide(L)'
;AVLGFCDADGYGTYGLEKSYESTLAGVNGRTITLRNAYGNAIADANATTYAAKDGSNLVLSLDVNIQEVVERYLNEAISANTVENRGAAIVMNVKTGAILAMASKPDFDPNDPLSYEDNLAYLTELVHAEPELYGIYLKNEDGSYVTDENGNKILDPAGDYSGYFRDIQWKNKTITELYYPGSVFKVITAAMGVDSGAASYNTTLNCSGAYTVAKQTYHCAGKKAHGVQNLAQALRNSCNIYFIQLGQRVGASLFYDYFDAFGFTERTGVDLPNETNFMQYYNASQLGEVQLAGV
;
A
#
# COMPACT_ATOMS: atom_id res chain seq x y z
N ALA A 1 4.43 -9.85 -5.38
CA ALA A 1 3.46 -8.81 -5.76
C ALA A 1 4.02 -7.82 -6.79
N VAL A 2 5.35 -7.52 -6.78
CA VAL A 2 5.95 -6.56 -7.73
C VAL A 2 6.07 -7.14 -9.12
N LEU A 3 6.73 -8.30 -9.28
CA LEU A 3 6.91 -8.92 -10.61
C LEU A 3 5.56 -9.25 -11.24
N GLY A 4 4.66 -9.83 -10.48
CA GLY A 4 3.38 -10.28 -10.99
C GLY A 4 3.46 -11.68 -11.58
N PHE A 5 2.51 -11.99 -12.45
CA PHE A 5 2.41 -13.26 -13.16
C PHE A 5 1.61 -13.09 -14.46
N CYS A 6 1.76 -14.08 -15.35
CA CYS A 6 0.96 -14.19 -16.56
C CYS A 6 -0.12 -15.25 -16.41
N ASP A 7 -1.18 -15.15 -17.20
CA ASP A 7 -2.18 -16.22 -17.33
C ASP A 7 -1.66 -17.38 -18.19
N ALA A 8 -2.52 -18.41 -18.39
CA ALA A 8 -2.19 -19.59 -19.15
C ALA A 8 -1.89 -19.31 -20.64
N ASP A 9 -2.37 -18.20 -21.17
CA ASP A 9 -2.14 -17.75 -22.54
C ASP A 9 -0.90 -16.87 -22.67
N GLY A 10 -0.23 -16.56 -21.54
CA GLY A 10 0.99 -15.76 -21.47
C GLY A 10 0.76 -14.26 -21.39
N TYR A 11 -0.49 -13.80 -21.10
CA TYR A 11 -0.78 -12.38 -20.90
C TYR A 11 -0.51 -11.95 -19.46
N GLY A 12 0.18 -10.83 -19.28
CA GLY A 12 0.48 -10.26 -17.98
C GLY A 12 -0.79 -9.86 -17.22
N THR A 13 -1.03 -10.50 -16.07
CA THR A 13 -2.25 -10.33 -15.28
C THR A 13 -2.05 -9.41 -14.09
N TYR A 14 -0.84 -9.43 -13.50
CA TYR A 14 -0.52 -8.66 -12.30
C TYR A 14 0.89 -8.08 -12.36
N GLY A 15 1.18 -7.09 -11.50
CA GLY A 15 2.53 -6.52 -11.31
C GLY A 15 3.13 -5.93 -12.59
N LEU A 16 4.45 -6.06 -12.72
CA LEU A 16 5.21 -5.58 -13.88
C LEU A 16 4.84 -6.33 -15.16
N GLU A 17 4.52 -7.62 -15.08
CA GLU A 17 4.04 -8.41 -16.23
C GLU A 17 2.83 -7.72 -16.89
N LYS A 18 1.89 -7.23 -16.08
CA LYS A 18 0.72 -6.47 -16.56
C LYS A 18 1.09 -5.07 -17.05
N SER A 19 1.88 -4.33 -16.28
CA SER A 19 2.21 -2.93 -16.64
C SER A 19 3.00 -2.84 -17.92
N TYR A 20 3.85 -3.82 -18.17
CA TYR A 20 4.77 -3.84 -19.31
C TYR A 20 4.43 -4.93 -20.35
N GLU A 21 3.20 -5.45 -20.33
CA GLU A 21 2.72 -6.46 -21.27
C GLU A 21 3.10 -6.14 -22.72
N SER A 22 2.83 -4.92 -23.19
CA SER A 22 3.14 -4.50 -24.55
C SER A 22 4.64 -4.47 -24.89
N THR A 23 5.50 -4.45 -23.87
CA THR A 23 6.97 -4.45 -24.01
C THR A 23 7.52 -5.85 -23.89
N LEU A 24 6.99 -6.64 -22.96
CA LEU A 24 7.45 -8.01 -22.66
C LEU A 24 6.89 -9.02 -23.64
N ALA A 25 5.62 -8.87 -24.03
CA ALA A 25 5.00 -9.77 -24.98
C ALA A 25 5.62 -9.61 -26.37
N GLY A 26 5.98 -10.72 -26.95
CA GLY A 26 6.39 -10.79 -28.35
C GLY A 26 5.17 -10.76 -29.29
N VAL A 27 5.44 -10.99 -30.53
CA VAL A 27 4.41 -11.19 -31.56
C VAL A 27 4.46 -12.63 -32.06
N ASN A 28 3.38 -13.36 -31.86
CA ASN A 28 3.30 -14.74 -32.32
C ASN A 28 3.47 -14.82 -33.85
N GLY A 29 4.32 -15.72 -34.29
CA GLY A 29 4.41 -16.07 -35.70
C GLY A 29 3.10 -16.65 -36.21
N ARG A 30 2.77 -16.39 -37.47
CA ARG A 30 1.58 -16.93 -38.11
C ARG A 30 1.86 -17.34 -39.53
N THR A 31 1.25 -18.45 -39.94
CA THR A 31 1.23 -18.88 -41.32
C THR A 31 -0.17 -18.79 -41.89
N ILE A 32 -0.32 -18.05 -42.97
CA ILE A 32 -1.59 -17.92 -43.70
C ILE A 32 -1.55 -18.93 -44.83
N THR A 33 -2.47 -19.92 -44.79
CA THR A 33 -2.60 -20.95 -45.84
C THR A 33 -4.07 -21.02 -46.30
N LEU A 34 -4.26 -21.43 -47.56
CA LEU A 34 -5.58 -21.82 -48.02
C LEU A 34 -5.96 -23.18 -47.42
N ARG A 35 -7.22 -23.32 -47.03
CA ARG A 35 -7.78 -24.61 -46.57
C ARG A 35 -8.89 -25.08 -47.51
N ASN A 36 -8.99 -26.37 -47.71
CA ASN A 36 -10.11 -26.96 -48.44
C ASN A 36 -11.38 -26.98 -47.56
N ALA A 37 -12.52 -27.38 -48.16
CA ALA A 37 -13.82 -27.45 -47.49
C ALA A 37 -13.83 -28.38 -46.24
N TYR A 38 -12.86 -29.26 -46.09
CA TYR A 38 -12.70 -30.18 -44.96
C TYR A 38 -11.73 -29.65 -43.89
N GLY A 39 -11.24 -28.40 -44.05
CA GLY A 39 -10.32 -27.75 -43.08
C GLY A 39 -8.85 -28.13 -43.22
N ASN A 40 -8.49 -28.99 -44.17
CA ASN A 40 -7.11 -29.40 -44.43
C ASN A 40 -6.36 -28.30 -45.22
N ALA A 41 -5.12 -28.02 -44.83
CA ALA A 41 -4.26 -27.09 -45.57
C ALA A 41 -4.04 -27.61 -46.99
N ILE A 42 -4.28 -26.75 -47.98
CA ILE A 42 -3.92 -27.03 -49.39
C ILE A 42 -2.45 -26.72 -49.50
N ALA A 43 -1.67 -27.66 -50.01
CA ALA A 43 -0.23 -27.43 -50.31
C ALA A 43 -0.15 -26.33 -51.37
N ASP A 44 0.10 -25.11 -50.92
CA ASP A 44 0.04 -23.91 -51.76
C ASP A 44 1.40 -23.24 -51.78
N ALA A 45 1.88 -22.94 -52.98
CA ALA A 45 3.07 -22.13 -53.20
C ALA A 45 2.95 -20.70 -52.67
N ASN A 46 1.76 -20.28 -52.27
CA ASN A 46 1.44 -18.94 -51.76
C ASN A 46 1.27 -18.86 -50.23
N ALA A 47 1.65 -19.89 -49.49
CA ALA A 47 1.66 -19.81 -48.02
C ALA A 47 2.58 -18.69 -47.54
N THR A 48 2.03 -17.70 -46.84
CA THR A 48 2.81 -16.59 -46.30
C THR A 48 3.05 -16.83 -44.81
N THR A 49 4.32 -16.95 -44.43
CA THR A 49 4.73 -17.11 -43.04
C THR A 49 5.29 -15.81 -42.50
N TYR A 50 4.76 -15.36 -41.41
CA TYR A 50 5.30 -14.27 -40.58
C TYR A 50 6.04 -14.91 -39.42
N ALA A 51 7.33 -14.60 -39.28
CA ALA A 51 8.13 -15.11 -38.17
C ALA A 51 7.64 -14.51 -36.83
N ALA A 52 7.77 -15.27 -35.76
CA ALA A 52 7.61 -14.75 -34.41
C ALA A 52 8.64 -13.64 -34.14
N LYS A 53 8.28 -12.70 -33.30
CA LYS A 53 9.15 -11.61 -32.85
C LYS A 53 9.15 -11.61 -31.33
N ASP A 54 10.33 -11.73 -30.74
CA ASP A 54 10.50 -11.73 -29.28
C ASP A 54 10.16 -10.35 -28.69
N GLY A 55 9.67 -10.36 -27.46
CA GLY A 55 9.50 -9.17 -26.64
C GLY A 55 10.83 -8.59 -26.17
N SER A 56 10.77 -7.50 -25.45
CA SER A 56 11.94 -6.82 -24.88
C SER A 56 12.15 -7.22 -23.41
N ASN A 57 13.38 -7.02 -22.93
CA ASN A 57 13.72 -7.24 -21.52
C ASN A 57 13.46 -5.95 -20.70
N LEU A 58 13.08 -6.11 -19.43
CA LEU A 58 13.06 -5.05 -18.44
C LEU A 58 14.27 -5.15 -17.53
N VAL A 59 14.95 -4.02 -17.32
CA VAL A 59 16.01 -3.88 -16.32
C VAL A 59 15.44 -3.08 -15.15
N LEU A 60 15.32 -3.72 -14.00
CA LEU A 60 14.70 -3.14 -12.81
C LEU A 60 15.75 -2.48 -11.91
N SER A 61 15.31 -1.52 -11.11
CA SER A 61 16.12 -0.93 -10.02
C SER A 61 16.17 -1.83 -8.77
N LEU A 62 15.34 -2.86 -8.71
CA LEU A 62 15.33 -3.81 -7.59
C LEU A 62 16.65 -4.57 -7.51
N ASP A 63 17.21 -4.61 -6.30
CA ASP A 63 18.41 -5.40 -5.97
C ASP A 63 17.97 -6.67 -5.24
N VAL A 64 18.29 -7.83 -5.83
CA VAL A 64 17.84 -9.13 -5.28
C VAL A 64 18.35 -9.37 -3.86
N ASN A 65 19.58 -8.94 -3.54
CA ASN A 65 20.15 -9.16 -2.22
C ASN A 65 19.46 -8.28 -1.16
N ILE A 66 19.14 -7.03 -1.53
CA ILE A 66 18.39 -6.13 -0.65
C ILE A 66 16.96 -6.66 -0.48
N GLN A 67 16.34 -7.13 -1.55
CA GLN A 67 14.99 -7.69 -1.51
C GLN A 67 14.90 -8.91 -0.56
N GLU A 68 15.82 -9.87 -0.66
CA GLU A 68 15.89 -11.03 0.21
C GLU A 68 16.04 -10.64 1.70
N VAL A 69 16.91 -9.67 1.98
CA VAL A 69 17.11 -9.16 3.34
C VAL A 69 15.84 -8.52 3.88
N VAL A 70 15.17 -7.71 3.05
CA VAL A 70 13.93 -7.02 3.44
C VAL A 70 12.80 -8.03 3.69
N GLU A 71 12.61 -9.00 2.82
CA GLU A 71 11.59 -10.04 2.99
C GLU A 71 11.81 -10.87 4.25
N ARG A 72 13.05 -11.28 4.50
CA ARG A 72 13.40 -12.02 5.72
C ARG A 72 13.07 -11.23 6.99
N TYR A 73 13.54 -10.00 7.07
CA TYR A 73 13.29 -9.18 8.27
C TYR A 73 11.84 -8.75 8.41
N LEU A 74 11.11 -8.58 7.30
CA LEU A 74 9.68 -8.33 7.36
C LEU A 74 8.93 -9.53 7.95
N ASN A 75 9.26 -10.76 7.53
CA ASN A 75 8.69 -11.98 8.09
C ASN A 75 9.02 -12.14 9.58
N GLU A 76 10.29 -11.91 9.97
CA GLU A 76 10.71 -11.94 11.38
C GLU A 76 9.95 -10.90 12.21
N ALA A 77 9.79 -9.68 11.70
CA ALA A 77 9.07 -8.62 12.39
C ALA A 77 7.56 -8.94 12.56
N ILE A 78 6.92 -9.46 11.54
CA ILE A 78 5.53 -9.90 11.59
C ILE A 78 5.34 -10.97 12.67
N SER A 79 6.18 -12.00 12.65
CA SER A 79 6.11 -13.10 13.62
C SER A 79 6.40 -12.66 15.04
N ALA A 80 7.46 -11.84 15.24
CA ALA A 80 7.89 -11.40 16.56
C ALA A 80 6.92 -10.43 17.24
N ASN A 81 6.14 -9.69 16.47
CA ASN A 81 5.22 -8.67 16.98
C ASN A 81 3.74 -9.07 16.86
N THR A 82 3.47 -10.31 16.50
CA THR A 82 2.09 -10.82 16.35
C THR A 82 1.24 -9.87 15.48
N VAL A 83 1.77 -9.55 14.29
CA VAL A 83 1.06 -8.65 13.37
C VAL A 83 -0.14 -9.39 12.80
N GLU A 84 -1.33 -8.89 13.09
CA GLU A 84 -2.59 -9.56 12.77
C GLU A 84 -3.03 -9.35 11.31
N ASN A 85 -2.62 -8.27 10.67
CA ASN A 85 -3.15 -7.93 9.35
C ASN A 85 -2.11 -8.06 8.24
N ARG A 86 -1.26 -7.06 8.07
CA ARG A 86 -0.42 -6.93 6.88
C ARG A 86 0.91 -6.29 7.22
N GLY A 87 1.94 -6.68 6.48
CA GLY A 87 3.25 -6.05 6.58
C GLY A 87 3.72 -5.56 5.22
N ALA A 88 4.36 -4.39 5.20
CA ALA A 88 4.95 -3.84 3.98
C ALA A 88 6.26 -3.12 4.29
N ALA A 89 7.21 -3.18 3.35
CA ALA A 89 8.48 -2.50 3.45
C ALA A 89 8.97 -2.04 2.08
N ILE A 90 9.54 -0.84 2.02
CA ILE A 90 10.16 -0.27 0.82
C ILE A 90 11.56 0.20 1.18
N VAL A 91 12.54 -0.10 0.34
CA VAL A 91 13.88 0.49 0.40
C VAL A 91 14.10 1.33 -0.85
N MET A 92 14.37 2.60 -0.66
CA MET A 92 14.53 3.56 -1.75
C MET A 92 15.88 4.28 -1.64
N ASN A 93 16.52 4.49 -2.79
CA ASN A 93 17.65 5.39 -2.89
C ASN A 93 17.15 6.85 -2.87
N VAL A 94 17.35 7.54 -1.77
CA VAL A 94 16.84 8.91 -1.55
C VAL A 94 17.41 9.96 -2.50
N LYS A 95 18.50 9.67 -3.22
CA LYS A 95 19.10 10.59 -4.19
C LYS A 95 18.51 10.46 -5.59
N THR A 96 18.03 9.28 -5.95
CA THR A 96 17.57 8.98 -7.30
C THR A 96 16.08 8.65 -7.37
N GLY A 97 15.45 8.33 -6.23
CA GLY A 97 14.09 7.80 -6.17
C GLY A 97 13.98 6.31 -6.56
N ALA A 98 15.09 5.66 -6.95
CA ALA A 98 15.07 4.27 -7.36
C ALA A 98 14.65 3.36 -6.19
N ILE A 99 13.67 2.50 -6.41
CA ILE A 99 13.22 1.50 -5.45
C ILE A 99 14.15 0.30 -5.56
N LEU A 100 14.87 0.00 -4.47
CA LEU A 100 15.84 -1.09 -4.39
C LEU A 100 15.21 -2.38 -3.85
N ALA A 101 14.17 -2.27 -3.03
CA ALA A 101 13.37 -3.39 -2.57
C ALA A 101 11.94 -2.94 -2.26
N MET A 102 10.99 -3.82 -2.49
CA MET A 102 9.57 -3.60 -2.20
C MET A 102 8.93 -4.93 -1.82
N ALA A 103 8.59 -5.11 -0.54
CA ALA A 103 8.01 -6.32 0.00
C ALA A 103 6.65 -6.03 0.64
N SER A 104 5.71 -6.95 0.48
CA SER A 104 4.41 -6.90 1.16
C SER A 104 3.95 -8.30 1.52
N LYS A 105 3.34 -8.45 2.71
CA LYS A 105 2.87 -9.73 3.24
C LYS A 105 1.37 -9.63 3.64
N PRO A 106 0.59 -10.70 3.44
CA PRO A 106 0.97 -11.95 2.78
C PRO A 106 1.30 -11.73 1.30
N ASP A 107 2.15 -12.59 0.76
CA ASP A 107 2.53 -12.61 -0.65
C ASP A 107 2.25 -14.00 -1.26
N PHE A 108 2.66 -14.22 -2.49
CA PHE A 108 2.45 -15.45 -3.25
C PHE A 108 3.69 -15.81 -4.06
N ASP A 109 3.82 -17.08 -4.44
CA ASP A 109 4.82 -17.52 -5.41
C ASP A 109 4.34 -17.15 -6.84
N PRO A 110 5.09 -16.32 -7.58
CA PRO A 110 4.73 -15.98 -8.97
C PRO A 110 4.68 -17.19 -9.92
N ASN A 111 5.32 -18.30 -9.56
CA ASN A 111 5.27 -19.55 -10.34
C ASN A 111 4.03 -20.40 -10.04
N ASP A 112 3.38 -20.17 -8.88
CA ASP A 112 2.11 -20.78 -8.50
C ASP A 112 1.17 -19.73 -7.89
N PRO A 113 0.72 -18.74 -8.68
CA PRO A 113 -0.02 -17.59 -8.16
C PRO A 113 -1.42 -17.95 -7.63
N LEU A 114 -1.94 -19.12 -7.95
CA LEU A 114 -3.27 -19.54 -7.54
C LEU A 114 -3.25 -20.24 -6.18
N SER A 115 -2.09 -20.70 -5.71
CA SER A 115 -1.94 -21.31 -4.39
C SER A 115 -2.03 -20.24 -3.28
N TYR A 116 -2.65 -20.62 -2.17
CA TYR A 116 -2.75 -19.83 -0.94
C TYR A 116 -2.56 -20.70 0.31
N GLU A 117 -2.18 -21.95 0.15
CA GLU A 117 -2.08 -22.93 1.24
C GLU A 117 -1.10 -22.50 2.32
N ASP A 118 0.05 -21.95 1.93
CA ASP A 118 1.08 -21.46 2.87
C ASP A 118 0.58 -20.29 3.75
N ASN A 119 -0.41 -19.55 3.27
CA ASN A 119 -0.99 -18.42 3.96
C ASN A 119 -2.38 -18.70 4.54
N LEU A 120 -2.92 -19.92 4.39
CA LEU A 120 -4.33 -20.24 4.66
C LEU A 120 -4.78 -19.82 6.07
N ALA A 121 -4.03 -20.15 7.10
CA ALA A 121 -4.38 -19.80 8.48
C ALA A 121 -4.50 -18.28 8.66
N TYR A 122 -3.49 -17.55 8.20
CA TYR A 122 -3.45 -16.10 8.27
C TYR A 122 -4.59 -15.44 7.45
N LEU A 123 -4.81 -15.89 6.23
CA LEU A 123 -5.88 -15.38 5.36
C LEU A 123 -7.27 -15.63 5.95
N THR A 124 -7.46 -16.78 6.62
CA THR A 124 -8.70 -17.12 7.31
C THR A 124 -8.95 -16.14 8.48
N GLU A 125 -7.93 -15.88 9.30
CA GLU A 125 -8.04 -14.92 10.40
C GLU A 125 -8.37 -13.52 9.88
N LEU A 126 -7.72 -13.09 8.79
CA LEU A 126 -7.96 -11.78 8.19
C LEU A 126 -9.40 -11.62 7.67
N VAL A 127 -9.93 -12.63 7.00
CA VAL A 127 -11.33 -12.61 6.53
C VAL A 127 -12.30 -12.52 7.71
N HIS A 128 -12.00 -13.21 8.82
CA HIS A 128 -12.81 -13.14 10.04
C HIS A 128 -12.68 -11.81 10.76
N ALA A 129 -11.51 -11.16 10.69
CA ALA A 129 -11.28 -9.85 11.30
C ALA A 129 -11.94 -8.71 10.50
N GLU A 130 -12.09 -8.87 9.18
CA GLU A 130 -12.69 -7.87 8.28
C GLU A 130 -13.96 -8.42 7.56
N PRO A 131 -14.98 -8.93 8.29
CA PRO A 131 -16.10 -9.61 7.70
C PRO A 131 -16.98 -8.73 6.81
N GLU A 132 -17.01 -7.43 7.04
CA GLU A 132 -17.74 -6.48 6.19
C GLU A 132 -17.10 -6.35 4.79
N LEU A 133 -15.82 -6.63 4.67
CA LEU A 133 -15.07 -6.52 3.42
C LEU A 133 -14.99 -7.85 2.66
N TYR A 134 -14.79 -8.94 3.38
CA TYR A 134 -14.50 -10.25 2.78
C TYR A 134 -15.52 -11.33 3.13
N GLY A 135 -16.48 -11.04 4.04
CA GLY A 135 -17.36 -12.05 4.59
C GLY A 135 -18.35 -12.63 3.59
N ILE A 136 -18.36 -13.96 3.47
CA ILE A 136 -19.46 -14.71 2.90
C ILE A 136 -20.35 -15.12 4.06
N TYR A 137 -21.61 -14.71 4.03
CA TYR A 137 -22.53 -14.91 5.15
C TYR A 137 -23.53 -16.02 4.87
N LEU A 138 -23.84 -16.80 5.89
CA LEU A 138 -24.92 -17.79 5.85
C LEU A 138 -26.24 -17.12 5.47
N LYS A 139 -26.98 -17.80 4.60
CA LYS A 139 -28.31 -17.37 4.18
C LYS A 139 -29.34 -18.46 4.46
N ASN A 140 -30.52 -18.04 4.85
CA ASN A 140 -31.70 -18.85 4.92
C ASN A 140 -32.23 -19.22 3.52
N GLU A 141 -33.17 -20.14 3.42
CA GLU A 141 -33.79 -20.56 2.13
C GLU A 141 -34.49 -19.37 1.42
N ASP A 142 -34.98 -18.40 2.16
CA ASP A 142 -35.59 -17.15 1.62
C ASP A 142 -34.61 -16.09 1.18
N GLY A 143 -33.28 -16.33 1.32
CA GLY A 143 -32.20 -15.43 0.94
C GLY A 143 -31.83 -14.39 2.02
N SER A 144 -32.55 -14.35 3.15
CA SER A 144 -32.18 -13.52 4.30
C SER A 144 -30.91 -14.03 4.99
N TYR A 145 -30.16 -13.11 5.65
CA TYR A 145 -28.95 -13.52 6.38
C TYR A 145 -29.30 -14.19 7.72
N VAL A 146 -28.57 -15.26 8.05
CA VAL A 146 -28.58 -15.83 9.39
C VAL A 146 -27.84 -14.90 10.33
N THR A 147 -28.44 -14.60 11.50
CA THR A 147 -27.83 -13.73 12.51
C THR A 147 -27.66 -14.44 13.85
N ASP A 148 -26.67 -14.00 14.63
CA ASP A 148 -26.50 -14.41 16.01
C ASP A 148 -27.56 -13.76 16.94
N GLU A 149 -27.47 -14.03 18.25
CA GLU A 149 -28.35 -13.47 19.28
C GLU A 149 -28.27 -11.95 19.43
N ASN A 150 -27.18 -11.34 18.91
CA ASN A 150 -26.95 -9.89 18.93
C ASN A 150 -27.34 -9.21 17.61
N GLY A 151 -27.82 -10.00 16.61
CA GLY A 151 -28.20 -9.50 15.30
C GLY A 151 -27.05 -9.38 14.30
N ASN A 152 -25.84 -9.85 14.62
CA ASN A 152 -24.72 -9.86 13.71
C ASN A 152 -24.86 -11.01 12.70
N LYS A 153 -24.52 -10.78 11.43
CA LYS A 153 -24.50 -11.81 10.41
C LYS A 153 -23.45 -12.88 10.73
N ILE A 154 -23.82 -14.13 10.57
CA ILE A 154 -22.91 -15.27 10.79
C ILE A 154 -22.16 -15.58 9.48
N LEU A 155 -20.83 -15.67 9.57
CA LEU A 155 -20.00 -16.09 8.44
C LEU A 155 -20.31 -17.54 8.06
N ASP A 156 -20.32 -17.83 6.76
CA ASP A 156 -20.48 -19.19 6.25
C ASP A 156 -19.14 -19.94 6.31
N PRO A 157 -18.96 -20.91 7.20
CA PRO A 157 -17.72 -21.67 7.30
C PRO A 157 -17.44 -22.55 6.07
N ALA A 158 -18.45 -22.82 5.24
CA ALA A 158 -18.34 -23.56 4.00
C ALA A 158 -18.26 -22.64 2.76
N GLY A 159 -18.19 -21.33 2.99
CA GLY A 159 -18.07 -20.36 1.89
C GLY A 159 -16.75 -20.52 1.13
N ASP A 160 -16.79 -20.34 -0.18
CA ASP A 160 -15.58 -20.32 -1.01
C ASP A 160 -14.88 -18.96 -0.92
N TYR A 161 -13.90 -18.86 -0.04
CA TYR A 161 -13.08 -17.66 0.17
C TYR A 161 -11.85 -17.60 -0.76
N SER A 162 -11.64 -18.58 -1.64
CA SER A 162 -10.43 -18.69 -2.46
C SER A 162 -10.14 -17.43 -3.28
N GLY A 163 -11.17 -16.82 -3.83
CA GLY A 163 -11.05 -15.55 -4.56
C GLY A 163 -10.54 -14.41 -3.71
N TYR A 164 -11.06 -14.26 -2.49
CA TYR A 164 -10.60 -13.23 -1.54
C TYR A 164 -9.18 -13.50 -1.07
N PHE A 165 -8.83 -14.74 -0.79
CA PHE A 165 -7.48 -15.13 -0.37
C PHE A 165 -6.44 -14.74 -1.44
N ARG A 166 -6.71 -15.07 -2.70
CA ARG A 166 -5.86 -14.69 -3.83
C ARG A 166 -5.77 -13.18 -3.98
N ASP A 167 -6.88 -12.47 -3.93
CA ASP A 167 -6.91 -11.01 -4.05
C ASP A 167 -6.09 -10.33 -2.95
N ILE A 168 -6.19 -10.81 -1.70
CA ILE A 168 -5.42 -10.30 -0.57
C ILE A 168 -3.91 -10.50 -0.78
N GLN A 169 -3.47 -11.69 -1.20
CA GLN A 169 -2.02 -11.95 -1.34
C GLN A 169 -1.43 -11.35 -2.62
N TRP A 170 -2.21 -11.19 -3.70
CA TRP A 170 -1.75 -10.57 -4.94
C TRP A 170 -1.54 -9.06 -4.81
N LYS A 171 -2.33 -8.39 -3.99
CA LYS A 171 -2.21 -6.93 -3.79
C LYS A 171 -0.83 -6.54 -3.29
N ASN A 172 -0.22 -5.57 -3.94
CA ASN A 172 0.96 -4.91 -3.43
C ASN A 172 0.57 -3.82 -2.42
N LYS A 173 0.56 -4.17 -1.13
CA LYS A 173 0.09 -3.31 -0.05
C LYS A 173 0.89 -2.01 0.08
N THR A 174 2.11 -1.98 -0.46
CA THR A 174 2.96 -0.77 -0.43
C THR A 174 2.38 0.38 -1.25
N ILE A 175 1.51 0.09 -2.22
CA ILE A 175 0.94 1.07 -3.16
C ILE A 175 -0.58 1.06 -3.22
N THR A 176 -1.22 -0.02 -2.72
CA THR A 176 -2.68 -0.17 -2.80
C THR A 176 -3.40 0.21 -1.51
N GLU A 177 -2.68 0.30 -0.40
CA GLU A 177 -3.29 0.51 0.91
C GLU A 177 -2.81 1.80 1.56
N LEU A 178 -3.73 2.43 2.28
CA LEU A 178 -3.48 3.65 3.04
C LEU A 178 -3.46 3.32 4.53
N TYR A 179 -2.69 4.09 5.29
CA TYR A 179 -2.68 4.02 6.74
C TYR A 179 -2.51 5.42 7.35
N TYR A 180 -2.91 5.57 8.59
CA TYR A 180 -2.65 6.80 9.34
C TYR A 180 -1.21 6.78 9.87
N PRO A 181 -0.32 7.67 9.42
CA PRO A 181 1.10 7.62 9.76
C PRO A 181 1.37 7.89 11.26
N GLY A 182 0.45 8.55 11.95
CA GLY A 182 0.60 8.88 13.35
C GLY A 182 1.88 9.67 13.62
N SER A 183 2.62 9.28 14.66
CA SER A 183 3.83 9.99 15.09
C SER A 183 4.97 10.01 14.08
N VAL A 184 4.95 9.19 13.04
CA VAL A 184 5.95 9.24 11.95
C VAL A 184 5.82 10.56 11.18
N PHE A 185 4.61 11.09 11.05
CA PHE A 185 4.36 12.36 10.37
C PHE A 185 5.03 13.58 11.06
N LYS A 186 5.36 13.47 12.34
CA LYS A 186 6.05 14.53 13.08
C LYS A 186 7.39 14.93 12.48
N VAL A 187 8.05 14.03 11.75
CA VAL A 187 9.28 14.33 11.02
C VAL A 187 9.00 15.36 9.91
N ILE A 188 7.89 15.19 9.21
CA ILE A 188 7.43 16.11 8.17
C ILE A 188 7.06 17.47 8.78
N THR A 189 6.28 17.46 9.86
CA THR A 189 5.92 18.70 10.59
C THR A 189 7.16 19.42 11.13
N ALA A 190 8.17 18.68 11.57
CA ALA A 190 9.46 19.27 11.98
C ALA A 190 10.18 19.92 10.80
N ALA A 191 10.24 19.27 9.64
CA ALA A 191 10.83 19.82 8.42
C ALA A 191 10.12 21.10 7.99
N MET A 192 8.79 21.09 7.93
CA MET A 192 7.98 22.28 7.65
C MET A 192 8.31 23.42 8.61
N GLY A 193 8.38 23.11 9.92
CA GLY A 193 8.67 24.13 10.95
C GLY A 193 10.05 24.75 10.82
N VAL A 194 11.05 23.97 10.45
CA VAL A 194 12.44 24.47 10.30
C VAL A 194 12.59 25.26 9.00
N ASP A 195 12.12 24.73 7.90
CA ASP A 195 12.27 25.32 6.57
C ASP A 195 11.49 26.63 6.45
N SER A 196 10.28 26.69 7.02
CA SER A 196 9.46 27.91 7.07
C SER A 196 9.96 28.97 8.04
N GLY A 197 10.92 28.64 8.90
CA GLY A 197 11.37 29.53 9.98
C GLY A 197 10.42 29.62 11.18
N ALA A 198 9.32 28.86 11.21
CA ALA A 198 8.39 28.79 12.36
C ALA A 198 9.04 28.20 13.61
N ALA A 199 10.08 27.39 13.41
CA ALA A 199 10.94 26.89 14.47
C ALA A 199 12.40 26.81 14.02
N SER A 200 13.30 26.81 14.99
CA SER A 200 14.72 26.49 14.82
C SER A 200 15.08 25.34 15.73
N TYR A 201 16.32 24.82 15.61
CA TYR A 201 16.83 23.82 16.54
C TYR A 201 16.69 24.22 18.02
N ASN A 202 16.83 25.51 18.31
CA ASN A 202 16.75 26.06 19.67
C ASN A 202 15.35 26.51 20.10
N THR A 203 14.36 26.42 19.22
CA THR A 203 12.99 26.82 19.56
C THR A 203 12.42 25.87 20.62
N THR A 204 12.10 26.44 21.78
CA THR A 204 11.54 25.69 22.92
C THR A 204 10.04 25.94 23.06
N LEU A 205 9.29 24.86 23.34
CA LEU A 205 7.87 24.89 23.65
C LEU A 205 7.61 24.07 24.92
N ASN A 206 6.58 24.43 25.66
CA ASN A 206 6.23 23.73 26.89
C ASN A 206 5.14 22.67 26.67
N CYS A 207 5.38 21.48 27.20
CA CYS A 207 4.43 20.38 27.24
C CYS A 207 4.00 20.11 28.67
N SER A 208 2.78 20.47 29.01
CA SER A 208 2.15 20.16 30.30
C SER A 208 1.47 18.79 30.38
N GLY A 209 1.59 17.95 29.33
CA GLY A 209 0.91 16.67 29.22
C GLY A 209 -0.47 16.75 28.55
N ALA A 210 -1.05 17.92 28.49
CA ALA A 210 -2.32 18.21 27.82
C ALA A 210 -2.26 19.60 27.16
N TYR A 211 -3.03 19.77 26.08
CA TYR A 211 -3.15 21.04 25.36
C TYR A 211 -4.55 21.12 24.74
N THR A 212 -5.23 22.24 24.96
CA THR A 212 -6.60 22.44 24.46
C THR A 212 -6.58 23.35 23.25
N VAL A 213 -7.14 22.89 22.16
CA VAL A 213 -7.35 23.65 20.93
C VAL A 213 -8.85 23.74 20.69
N ALA A 214 -9.36 24.96 20.58
CA ALA A 214 -10.79 25.23 20.56
C ALA A 214 -11.48 24.60 21.79
N LYS A 215 -12.29 23.55 21.61
CA LYS A 215 -12.98 22.83 22.71
C LYS A 215 -12.46 21.39 22.91
N GLN A 216 -11.42 21.00 22.18
CA GLN A 216 -10.87 19.65 22.22
C GLN A 216 -9.53 19.64 22.94
N THR A 217 -9.36 18.71 23.89
CA THR A 217 -8.12 18.53 24.64
C THR A 217 -7.36 17.34 24.12
N TYR A 218 -6.11 17.58 23.70
CA TYR A 218 -5.16 16.60 23.23
C TYR A 218 -4.17 16.26 24.33
N HIS A 219 -3.68 15.02 24.35
CA HIS A 219 -2.76 14.53 25.35
C HIS A 219 -1.49 13.94 24.72
N CYS A 220 -0.39 14.04 25.42
CA CYS A 220 0.77 13.18 25.16
C CYS A 220 0.50 11.73 25.58
N ALA A 221 1.29 10.79 25.05
CA ALA A 221 1.19 9.38 25.43
C ALA A 221 1.29 9.24 26.95
N GLY A 222 0.38 8.46 27.53
CA GLY A 222 0.29 8.29 28.99
C GLY A 222 -0.03 9.57 29.76
N LYS A 223 -0.48 10.63 29.11
CA LYS A 223 -0.74 11.98 29.71
C LYS A 223 0.51 12.58 30.40
N LYS A 224 1.69 12.16 29.98
CA LYS A 224 2.97 12.58 30.58
C LYS A 224 3.34 14.00 30.15
N ALA A 225 3.64 14.88 31.11
CA ALA A 225 4.23 16.18 30.85
C ALA A 225 5.75 16.04 30.56
N HIS A 226 6.20 16.66 29.46
CA HIS A 226 7.62 16.65 29.08
C HIS A 226 8.34 17.95 29.48
N GLY A 227 7.58 18.96 29.96
CA GLY A 227 8.15 20.27 30.29
C GLY A 227 8.59 21.07 29.06
N VAL A 228 9.50 22.00 29.27
CA VAL A 228 10.10 22.80 28.20
C VAL A 228 11.12 21.95 27.46
N GLN A 229 10.96 21.84 26.14
CA GLN A 229 11.84 21.04 25.29
C GLN A 229 12.05 21.72 23.94
N ASN A 230 13.21 21.49 23.34
CA ASN A 230 13.48 21.90 21.97
C ASN A 230 12.98 20.87 20.94
N LEU A 231 13.10 21.18 19.63
CA LEU A 231 12.61 20.32 18.55
C LEU A 231 13.20 18.90 18.60
N ALA A 232 14.50 18.77 18.82
CA ALA A 232 15.16 17.44 18.90
C ALA A 232 14.65 16.60 20.09
N GLN A 233 14.47 17.24 21.24
CA GLN A 233 13.89 16.60 22.42
C GLN A 233 12.43 16.21 22.19
N ALA A 234 11.67 17.05 21.50
CA ALA A 234 10.27 16.79 21.16
C ALA A 234 10.12 15.60 20.19
N LEU A 235 10.98 15.49 19.18
CA LEU A 235 11.04 14.33 18.29
C LEU A 235 11.39 13.05 19.07
N ARG A 236 12.45 13.10 19.86
CA ARG A 236 12.89 11.96 20.69
C ARG A 236 11.78 11.46 21.64
N ASN A 237 11.03 12.38 22.22
CA ASN A 237 9.95 12.09 23.15
C ASN A 237 8.61 11.83 22.46
N SER A 238 8.55 11.94 21.13
CA SER A 238 7.31 11.90 20.34
C SER A 238 6.20 12.79 20.94
N CYS A 239 6.54 14.03 21.30
CA CYS A 239 5.69 14.91 22.07
C CYS A 239 4.54 15.49 21.25
N ASN A 240 3.32 15.00 21.41
CA ASN A 240 2.14 15.53 20.69
C ASN A 240 1.95 17.03 20.91
N ILE A 241 2.09 17.50 22.15
CA ILE A 241 1.81 18.90 22.50
C ILE A 241 2.80 19.86 21.83
N TYR A 242 4.07 19.46 21.68
CA TYR A 242 5.04 20.26 20.95
C TYR A 242 4.64 20.40 19.47
N PHE A 243 4.27 19.28 18.84
CA PHE A 243 3.95 19.26 17.41
C PHE A 243 2.62 19.93 17.08
N ILE A 244 1.64 19.85 17.96
CA ILE A 244 0.40 20.67 17.85
C ILE A 244 0.74 22.17 17.82
N GLN A 245 1.56 22.64 18.78
CA GLN A 245 1.97 24.03 18.84
C GLN A 245 2.83 24.43 17.64
N LEU A 246 3.67 23.55 17.14
CA LEU A 246 4.47 23.78 15.94
C LEU A 246 3.60 23.88 14.69
N GLY A 247 2.66 22.96 14.49
CA GLY A 247 1.71 23.02 13.36
C GLY A 247 0.90 24.31 13.36
N GLN A 248 0.43 24.74 14.53
CA GLN A 248 -0.26 26.03 14.67
C GLN A 248 0.63 27.25 14.32
N ARG A 249 1.93 27.19 14.65
CA ARG A 249 2.90 28.25 14.26
C ARG A 249 3.16 28.28 12.76
N VAL A 250 3.24 27.13 12.11
CA VAL A 250 3.32 27.03 10.64
C VAL A 250 2.06 27.62 10.01
N GLY A 251 0.90 27.32 10.58
CA GLY A 251 -0.39 27.79 10.11
C GLY A 251 -0.94 27.00 8.93
N ALA A 252 -2.25 27.06 8.72
CA ALA A 252 -2.97 26.18 7.80
C ALA A 252 -2.52 26.30 6.34
N SER A 253 -2.37 27.52 5.83
CA SER A 253 -1.98 27.71 4.42
C SER A 253 -0.61 27.13 4.14
N LEU A 254 0.39 27.55 4.92
CA LEU A 254 1.76 27.11 4.71
C LEU A 254 1.94 25.62 5.00
N PHE A 255 1.21 25.07 5.98
CA PHE A 255 1.19 23.64 6.24
C PHE A 255 0.68 22.86 5.01
N TYR A 256 -0.40 23.33 4.37
CA TYR A 256 -0.91 22.72 3.16
C TYR A 256 0.06 22.81 2.00
N ASP A 257 0.71 23.96 1.80
CA ASP A 257 1.69 24.17 0.74
C ASP A 257 2.87 23.18 0.86
N TYR A 258 3.35 22.94 2.09
CA TYR A 258 4.37 21.91 2.34
C TYR A 258 3.84 20.50 2.15
N PHE A 259 2.62 20.23 2.61
CA PHE A 259 1.99 18.91 2.44
C PHE A 259 1.89 18.55 0.96
N ASP A 260 1.50 19.49 0.12
CA ASP A 260 1.48 19.38 -1.33
C ASP A 260 2.89 19.19 -1.91
N ALA A 261 3.83 20.05 -1.51
CA ALA A 261 5.23 20.00 -1.97
C ALA A 261 5.95 18.69 -1.61
N PHE A 262 5.57 18.02 -0.52
CA PHE A 262 6.03 16.67 -0.18
C PHE A 262 5.37 15.57 -1.01
N GLY A 263 4.43 15.89 -1.91
CA GLY A 263 3.75 14.95 -2.80
C GLY A 263 2.62 14.16 -2.15
N PHE A 264 2.08 14.59 -1.00
CA PHE A 264 0.99 13.88 -0.33
C PHE A 264 -0.38 14.09 -0.99
N THR A 265 -0.48 14.92 -2.01
CA THR A 265 -1.73 15.25 -2.70
C THR A 265 -1.89 14.55 -4.05
N GLU A 266 -0.87 13.85 -4.52
CA GLU A 266 -0.85 13.21 -5.82
C GLU A 266 -0.25 11.80 -5.79
N ARG A 267 -0.40 11.07 -6.88
CA ARG A 267 0.21 9.75 -7.04
C ARG A 267 1.72 9.87 -7.16
N THR A 268 2.43 8.83 -6.69
CA THR A 268 3.89 8.78 -6.77
C THR A 268 4.40 8.60 -8.20
N GLY A 269 3.56 8.08 -9.10
CA GLY A 269 3.94 7.74 -10.46
C GLY A 269 4.76 6.45 -10.55
N VAL A 270 4.70 5.59 -9.52
CA VAL A 270 5.30 4.26 -9.59
C VAL A 270 4.69 3.48 -10.76
N ASP A 271 5.53 2.83 -11.54
CA ASP A 271 5.17 2.12 -12.77
C ASP A 271 4.54 0.73 -12.54
N LEU A 272 3.83 0.59 -11.42
CA LEU A 272 3.07 -0.60 -11.06
C LEU A 272 1.56 -0.35 -11.17
N PRO A 273 0.77 -1.39 -11.49
CA PRO A 273 -0.68 -1.24 -11.58
C PRO A 273 -1.30 -1.09 -10.19
N ASN A 274 -2.47 -0.45 -10.15
CA ASN A 274 -3.33 -0.36 -8.97
C ASN A 274 -2.77 0.53 -7.83
N GLU A 275 -1.85 1.47 -8.11
CA GLU A 275 -1.56 2.51 -7.13
C GLU A 275 -2.87 3.21 -6.74
N THR A 276 -3.15 3.28 -5.43
CA THR A 276 -4.36 3.94 -4.95
C THR A 276 -4.34 5.42 -5.29
N ASN A 277 -5.50 5.93 -5.74
CA ASN A 277 -5.68 7.36 -5.99
C ASN A 277 -6.60 8.01 -4.94
N PHE A 278 -7.01 7.22 -3.95
CA PHE A 278 -7.87 7.70 -2.89
C PHE A 278 -7.00 8.20 -1.73
N MET A 279 -6.84 9.53 -1.66
CA MET A 279 -6.14 10.18 -0.57
C MET A 279 -7.15 10.93 0.30
N GLN A 280 -7.18 10.60 1.58
CA GLN A 280 -7.98 11.33 2.57
C GLN A 280 -7.10 12.41 3.21
N TYR A 281 -7.25 13.63 2.75
CA TYR A 281 -6.61 14.80 3.37
C TYR A 281 -7.54 16.00 3.36
N TYR A 282 -7.28 16.93 4.25
CA TYR A 282 -7.96 18.22 4.27
C TYR A 282 -7.31 19.16 3.26
N ASN A 283 -8.10 19.82 2.43
CA ASN A 283 -7.59 20.89 1.59
C ASN A 283 -7.32 22.16 2.43
N ALA A 284 -6.61 23.13 1.85
CA ALA A 284 -6.20 24.36 2.58
C ALA A 284 -7.38 25.07 3.27
N SER A 285 -8.57 25.09 2.66
CA SER A 285 -9.74 25.77 3.21
C SER A 285 -10.42 24.99 4.37
N GLN A 286 -10.11 23.71 4.49
CA GLN A 286 -10.65 22.82 5.55
C GLN A 286 -9.70 22.70 6.74
N LEU A 287 -8.42 23.11 6.57
CA LEU A 287 -7.43 23.09 7.65
C LEU A 287 -7.68 24.23 8.63
N GLY A 288 -8.22 23.90 9.79
CA GLY A 288 -8.34 24.79 10.92
C GLY A 288 -7.42 24.37 12.07
N GLU A 289 -7.51 25.09 13.19
CA GLU A 289 -6.68 24.82 14.38
C GLU A 289 -6.84 23.38 14.89
N VAL A 290 -8.07 22.82 14.81
CA VAL A 290 -8.36 21.45 15.27
C VAL A 290 -7.71 20.41 14.36
N GLN A 291 -7.76 20.61 13.04
CA GLN A 291 -7.15 19.72 12.07
C GLN A 291 -5.62 19.73 12.22
N LEU A 292 -5.02 20.92 12.37
CA LEU A 292 -3.59 21.05 12.63
C LEU A 292 -3.15 20.44 13.97
N ALA A 293 -4.06 20.27 14.92
CA ALA A 293 -3.77 19.62 16.18
C ALA A 293 -3.83 18.08 16.10
N GLY A 294 -4.42 17.54 15.06
CA GLY A 294 -4.50 16.09 14.81
C GLY A 294 -3.29 15.50 14.07
N VAL A 295 -2.30 16.31 13.74
CA VAL A 295 -1.16 15.93 12.87
C VAL A 295 0.07 15.47 13.67
#